data_33bc0f05d2d9703bc5827438168af8ae
#
_entry.id   33bc0f05d2d9703bc5827438168af8ae
#
_cell.length_a   1.000
_cell.length_b   1.000
_cell.length_c   1.000
_cell.angle_alpha   90.00
_cell.angle_beta   90.00
_cell.angle_gamma   90.00
#
_symmetry.space_group_name_H-M   'P 1'
#
loop_
_entity.id
_entity.type
_entity.pdbx_description
1 polymer ?
#
loop_
_entity_poly.entity_id
_entity_poly.type
_entity_poly.pdbx_seq_one_letter_code
_entity_poly.pdbx_strand_id
1 'polypeptide(L)'
;RKGYLPISWEQIQKGLYDEIKQFTIVVINSRNGRMDVLGDDCKKKRFDYEDYADVGARAIAIGSMVLSRGLTLEGLMTSYYSRNAGTYDTLLQMCRWFGYRPGYEDLCRVYLTQENIDR
;
A
#
# COMPACT_ATOMS: atom_id res chain seq x y z
N ARG A 1 -11.72 13.91 15.83
CA ARG A 1 -12.16 13.78 14.44
C ARG A 1 -13.58 14.26 14.28
N LYS A 2 -13.75 15.48 13.79
CA LYS A 2 -15.08 16.00 13.46
C LYS A 2 -15.58 15.32 12.19
N GLY A 3 -16.70 14.60 12.24
CA GLY A 3 -17.40 14.06 11.09
C GLY A 3 -17.36 12.54 10.89
N TYR A 4 -16.68 11.78 11.74
CA TYR A 4 -16.70 10.32 11.67
C TYR A 4 -17.65 9.74 12.72
N LEU A 5 -18.62 8.94 12.28
CA LEU A 5 -19.48 8.17 13.17
C LEU A 5 -18.70 6.96 13.67
N PRO A 6 -18.78 6.62 14.96
CA PRO A 6 -18.20 5.40 15.48
C PRO A 6 -18.88 4.19 14.84
N ILE A 7 -18.07 3.28 14.27
CA ILE A 7 -18.53 2.04 13.67
C ILE A 7 -18.24 0.91 14.66
N SER A 8 -19.23 0.06 14.95
CA SER A 8 -19.05 -1.09 15.85
C SER A 8 -18.21 -2.19 15.17
N TRP A 9 -17.53 -3.01 15.99
CA TRP A 9 -16.77 -4.15 15.49
C TRP A 9 -17.65 -5.14 14.71
N GLU A 10 -18.86 -5.39 15.17
CA GLU A 10 -19.81 -6.28 14.50
C GLU A 10 -20.14 -5.81 13.08
N GLN A 11 -20.30 -4.50 12.88
CA GLN A 11 -20.52 -3.93 11.55
C GLN A 11 -19.32 -4.10 10.64
N ILE A 12 -18.11 -3.90 11.16
CA ILE A 12 -16.86 -4.12 10.41
C ILE A 12 -16.73 -5.60 10.04
N GLN A 13 -16.97 -6.50 10.99
CA GLN A 13 -16.82 -7.94 10.78
C GLN A 13 -17.73 -8.49 9.67
N LYS A 14 -18.96 -7.99 9.57
CA LYS A 14 -19.91 -8.39 8.52
C LYS A 14 -19.43 -8.04 7.11
N GLY A 15 -18.77 -6.89 6.97
CA GLY A 15 -18.24 -6.44 5.67
C GLY A 15 -16.85 -7.00 5.33
N LEU A 16 -16.10 -7.44 6.33
CA LEU A 16 -14.68 -7.74 6.19
C LEU A 16 -14.39 -8.86 5.17
N TYR A 17 -15.21 -9.90 5.17
CA TYR A 17 -15.03 -11.04 4.26
C TYR A 17 -15.20 -10.64 2.80
N ASP A 18 -16.22 -9.85 2.50
CA ASP A 18 -16.50 -9.39 1.13
C ASP A 18 -15.43 -8.41 0.64
N GLU A 19 -14.92 -7.56 1.53
CA GLU A 19 -13.83 -6.65 1.21
C GLU A 19 -12.51 -7.39 0.96
N ILE A 20 -12.18 -8.38 1.78
CA ILE A 20 -10.93 -9.17 1.63
C ILE A 20 -10.90 -9.91 0.30
N LYS A 21 -12.03 -10.43 -0.17
CA LYS A 21 -12.10 -11.12 -1.47
C LYS A 21 -11.78 -10.23 -2.67
N GLN A 22 -11.96 -8.92 -2.53
CA GLN A 22 -11.73 -7.96 -3.60
C GLN A 22 -10.28 -7.50 -3.69
N PHE A 23 -9.43 -7.89 -2.73
CA PHE A 23 -8.02 -7.53 -2.78
C PHE A 23 -7.27 -8.23 -3.90
N THR A 24 -6.49 -7.44 -4.61
CA THR A 24 -5.60 -7.90 -5.67
C THR A 24 -4.16 -7.79 -5.20
N ILE A 25 -3.36 -8.81 -5.45
CA ILE A 25 -1.93 -8.77 -5.16
C ILE A 25 -1.20 -8.23 -6.39
N VAL A 26 -0.43 -7.18 -6.18
CA VAL A 26 0.35 -6.51 -7.22
C VAL A 26 1.83 -6.65 -6.90
N VAL A 27 2.60 -7.16 -7.85
CA VAL A 27 4.06 -7.28 -7.72
C VAL A 27 4.73 -6.15 -8.48
N ILE A 28 5.61 -5.44 -7.81
CA ILE A 28 6.36 -4.33 -8.40
C ILE A 28 7.70 -4.85 -8.85
N ASN A 29 7.94 -4.77 -10.17
CA ASN A 29 9.18 -5.22 -10.77
C ASN A 29 10.34 -4.31 -10.36
N SER A 30 11.42 -4.93 -9.88
CA SER A 30 12.58 -4.22 -9.36
C SER A 30 13.40 -3.47 -10.41
N ARG A 31 13.29 -3.81 -11.66
CA ARG A 31 14.11 -3.21 -12.73
C ARG A 31 13.50 -1.94 -13.31
N ASN A 32 12.19 -1.92 -13.52
CA ASN A 32 11.49 -0.84 -14.23
C ASN A 32 10.31 -0.23 -13.49
N GLY A 33 10.05 -0.65 -12.25
CA GLY A 33 8.90 -0.18 -11.45
C GLY A 33 7.54 -0.61 -12.00
N ARG A 34 7.49 -1.52 -12.97
CA ARG A 34 6.23 -2.01 -13.52
C ARG A 34 5.44 -2.78 -12.45
N MET A 35 4.17 -2.48 -12.38
CA MET A 35 3.22 -3.16 -11.49
C MET A 35 2.44 -4.20 -12.29
N ASP A 36 2.54 -5.45 -11.88
CA ASP A 36 1.84 -6.58 -12.49
C ASP A 36 0.93 -7.26 -11.46
N VAL A 37 -0.29 -7.58 -11.87
CA VAL A 37 -1.24 -8.34 -11.04
C VAL A 37 -0.78 -9.78 -10.96
N LEU A 38 -0.72 -10.32 -9.75
CA LEU A 38 -0.46 -11.75 -9.52
C LEU A 38 -1.77 -12.53 -9.72
N GLY A 39 -1.89 -13.25 -10.83
CA GLY A 39 -3.03 -14.09 -11.14
C GLY A 39 -2.69 -15.59 -11.10
N ASP A 40 -3.72 -16.44 -11.02
CA ASP A 40 -3.59 -17.90 -10.95
C ASP A 40 -2.99 -18.53 -12.21
N ASP A 41 -3.14 -17.88 -13.36
CA ASP A 41 -2.77 -18.42 -14.69
C ASP A 41 -1.37 -18.10 -15.18
N CYS A 42 -0.46 -17.65 -14.31
CA CYS A 42 0.89 -17.19 -14.70
C CYS A 42 0.92 -16.07 -15.76
N LYS A 43 -0.22 -15.56 -16.19
CA LYS A 43 -0.33 -14.42 -17.09
C LYS A 43 -0.25 -13.13 -16.28
N LYS A 44 0.88 -12.43 -16.40
CA LYS A 44 1.07 -11.14 -15.75
C LYS A 44 0.25 -10.09 -16.49
N LYS A 45 -0.85 -9.65 -15.89
CA LYS A 45 -1.62 -8.49 -16.35
C LYS A 45 -1.02 -7.24 -15.69
N ARG A 46 -0.74 -6.20 -16.48
CA ARG A 46 -0.34 -4.90 -15.94
C ARG A 46 -1.44 -4.32 -15.06
N PHE A 47 -1.07 -3.84 -13.89
CA PHE A 47 -1.98 -3.12 -13.01
C PHE A 47 -2.18 -1.69 -13.54
N ASP A 48 -3.43 -1.30 -13.73
CA ASP A 48 -3.81 0.04 -14.13
C ASP A 48 -4.86 0.60 -13.16
N TYR A 49 -4.64 1.80 -12.65
CA TYR A 49 -5.59 2.48 -11.75
C TYR A 49 -6.91 2.79 -12.43
N GLU A 50 -6.90 3.03 -13.75
CA GLU A 50 -8.11 3.33 -14.52
C GLU A 50 -9.11 2.18 -14.51
N ASP A 51 -8.64 0.93 -14.46
CA ASP A 51 -9.50 -0.25 -14.37
C ASP A 51 -10.35 -0.27 -13.07
N TYR A 52 -9.96 0.53 -12.08
CA TYR A 52 -10.60 0.58 -10.76
C TYR A 52 -11.19 1.95 -10.43
N ALA A 53 -11.32 2.84 -11.40
CA ALA A 53 -11.76 4.22 -11.18
C ALA A 53 -13.14 4.33 -10.51
N ASP A 54 -14.05 3.42 -10.83
CA ASP A 54 -15.44 3.45 -10.31
C ASP A 54 -15.56 2.90 -8.87
N VAL A 55 -14.76 1.90 -8.53
CA VAL A 55 -14.89 1.13 -7.27
C VAL A 55 -13.72 1.34 -6.30
N GLY A 56 -12.66 1.95 -6.76
CA GLY A 56 -11.41 2.06 -6.02
C GLY A 56 -10.56 0.79 -6.07
N ALA A 57 -9.26 0.94 -6.16
CA ALA A 57 -8.33 -0.19 -6.15
C ALA A 57 -8.14 -0.72 -4.72
N ARG A 58 -8.43 -2.00 -4.53
CA ARG A 58 -8.10 -2.73 -3.31
C ARG A 58 -6.91 -3.62 -3.61
N ALA A 59 -5.71 -3.15 -3.33
CA ALA A 59 -4.49 -3.83 -3.71
C ALA A 59 -3.49 -3.94 -2.56
N ILE A 60 -2.78 -5.06 -2.53
CA ILE A 60 -1.60 -5.25 -1.70
C ILE A 60 -0.40 -5.25 -2.64
N ALA A 61 0.41 -4.22 -2.58
CA ALA A 61 1.59 -4.08 -3.41
C ALA A 61 2.81 -4.68 -2.71
N ILE A 62 3.47 -5.60 -3.38
CA ILE A 62 4.71 -6.24 -2.91
C ILE A 62 5.86 -5.75 -3.77
N GLY A 63 6.83 -5.11 -3.16
CA GLY A 63 7.99 -4.57 -3.86
C GLY A 63 9.27 -4.65 -3.05
N SER A 64 10.38 -4.49 -3.73
CA SER A 64 11.72 -4.45 -3.15
C SER A 64 12.28 -3.02 -3.21
N MET A 65 13.59 -2.87 -3.32
CA MET A 65 14.34 -1.60 -3.31
C MET A 65 13.89 -0.55 -4.35
N VAL A 66 13.13 -0.94 -5.36
CA VAL A 66 12.63 -0.03 -6.41
C VAL A 66 11.64 0.98 -5.89
N LEU A 67 10.94 0.64 -4.82
CA LEU A 67 10.03 1.57 -4.14
C LEU A 67 10.76 2.85 -3.69
N SER A 68 12.05 2.77 -3.41
CA SER A 68 12.86 3.92 -2.97
C SER A 68 13.21 4.93 -4.07
N ARG A 69 12.92 4.64 -5.35
CA ARG A 69 13.36 5.46 -6.48
C ARG A 69 12.23 6.14 -7.24
N GLY A 70 11.48 7.01 -6.54
CA GLY A 70 10.52 7.90 -7.20
C GLY A 70 9.20 7.29 -7.63
N LEU A 71 8.88 6.08 -7.16
CA LEU A 71 7.55 5.50 -7.34
C LEU A 71 6.60 6.05 -6.27
N THR A 72 5.49 6.61 -6.71
CA THR A 72 4.38 6.98 -5.83
C THR A 72 3.25 5.97 -6.01
N LEU A 73 2.75 5.43 -4.90
CA LEU A 73 1.58 4.56 -4.87
C LEU A 73 0.36 5.41 -4.52
N GLU A 74 -0.43 5.71 -5.52
CA GLU A 74 -1.59 6.57 -5.34
C GLU A 74 -2.63 5.92 -4.43
N GLY A 75 -3.03 6.63 -3.37
CA GLY A 75 -3.98 6.14 -2.39
C GLY A 75 -3.42 5.14 -1.37
N LEU A 76 -2.10 5.02 -1.25
CA LEU A 76 -1.47 4.17 -0.24
C LEU A 76 -1.89 4.63 1.17
N MET A 77 -2.41 3.71 1.97
CA MET A 77 -2.82 3.96 3.35
C MET A 77 -1.92 3.27 4.38
N THR A 78 -1.49 2.05 4.08
CA THR A 78 -0.69 1.26 5.02
C THR A 78 0.53 0.70 4.32
N SER A 79 1.70 0.86 4.95
CA SER A 79 2.95 0.30 4.49
C SER A 79 3.60 -0.55 5.58
N TYR A 80 4.05 -1.73 5.23
CA TYR A 80 4.84 -2.60 6.10
C TYR A 80 6.26 -2.73 5.53
N TYR A 81 7.22 -2.24 6.28
CA TYR A 81 8.63 -2.25 5.91
C TYR A 81 9.43 -3.19 6.79
N SER A 82 9.82 -4.34 6.22
CA SER A 82 10.50 -5.42 6.95
C SER A 82 12.03 -5.41 6.84
N ARG A 83 12.60 -4.56 5.98
CA ARG A 83 14.04 -4.47 5.79
C ARG A 83 14.69 -3.52 6.78
N ASN A 84 15.95 -3.79 7.12
CA ASN A 84 16.78 -2.82 7.82
C ASN A 84 17.14 -1.68 6.87
N ALA A 85 16.69 -0.48 7.18
CA ALA A 85 17.20 0.71 6.55
C ALA A 85 18.64 0.94 7.02
N GLY A 86 19.59 1.03 6.10
CA GLY A 86 20.99 1.27 6.46
C GLY A 86 21.20 2.62 7.15
N THR A 87 20.37 3.61 6.83
CA THR A 87 20.41 4.97 7.38
C THR A 87 19.01 5.53 7.53
N TYR A 88 18.85 6.51 8.43
CA TYR A 88 17.61 7.26 8.64
C TYR A 88 17.13 7.97 7.35
N ASP A 89 18.06 8.52 6.58
CA ASP A 89 17.76 9.15 5.29
C ASP A 89 17.11 8.19 4.31
N THR A 90 17.54 6.94 4.29
CA THR A 90 16.95 5.89 3.46
C THR A 90 15.50 5.64 3.86
N LEU A 91 15.21 5.60 5.16
CA LEU A 91 13.85 5.42 5.66
C LEU A 91 12.95 6.59 5.25
N LEU A 92 13.42 7.83 5.39
CA LEU A 92 12.66 9.02 4.97
C LEU A 92 12.40 9.06 3.45
N GLN A 93 13.37 8.63 2.65
CA GLN A 93 13.20 8.53 1.20
C GLN A 93 12.09 7.53 0.82
N MET A 94 11.92 6.48 1.60
CA MET A 94 10.87 5.49 1.37
C MET A 94 9.47 6.00 1.69
N CYS A 95 9.33 6.94 2.61
CA CYS A 95 8.04 7.56 2.94
C CYS A 95 7.45 8.36 1.76
N ARG A 96 8.22 8.62 0.71
CA ARG A 96 7.74 9.28 -0.52
C ARG A 96 6.69 8.48 -1.28
N TRP A 97 6.54 7.19 -1.02
CA TRP A 97 5.54 6.33 -1.70
C TRP A 97 4.12 6.74 -1.41
N PHE A 98 3.87 7.28 -0.23
CA PHE A 98 2.53 7.73 0.14
C PHE A 98 2.03 8.86 -0.76
N GLY A 99 2.94 9.69 -1.31
CA GLY A 99 2.55 10.91 -2.00
C GLY A 99 1.76 11.85 -1.08
N TYR A 100 1.21 12.89 -1.66
CA TYR A 100 0.29 13.77 -0.96
C TYR A 100 -1.12 13.60 -1.52
N ARG A 101 -2.07 13.24 -0.64
CA ARG A 101 -3.48 13.12 -1.00
C ARG A 101 -4.34 13.73 0.11
N PRO A 102 -5.03 14.84 -0.18
CA PRO A 102 -5.89 15.50 0.82
C PRO A 102 -6.94 14.53 1.38
N GLY A 103 -7.12 14.55 2.70
CA GLY A 103 -8.10 13.72 3.39
C GLY A 103 -7.64 12.29 3.73
N TYR A 104 -6.39 11.94 3.43
CA TYR A 104 -5.79 10.63 3.77
C TYR A 104 -4.80 10.67 4.92
N GLU A 105 -4.49 11.85 5.45
CA GLU A 105 -3.48 12.05 6.49
C GLU A 105 -3.74 11.21 7.73
N ASP A 106 -5.00 11.07 8.09
CA ASP A 106 -5.44 10.25 9.24
C ASP A 106 -5.32 8.75 9.03
N LEU A 107 -5.28 8.30 7.77
CA LEU A 107 -5.31 6.89 7.40
C LEU A 107 -3.90 6.31 7.18
N CYS A 108 -2.91 7.17 6.94
CA CYS A 108 -1.54 6.74 6.67
C CYS A 108 -0.91 6.08 7.90
N ARG A 109 -0.43 4.86 7.72
CA ARG A 109 0.26 4.06 8.74
C ARG A 109 1.51 3.41 8.16
N VAL A 110 2.60 3.48 8.90
CA VAL A 110 3.84 2.80 8.58
C VAL A 110 4.16 1.82 9.70
N TYR A 111 4.34 0.57 9.34
CA TYR A 111 4.80 -0.47 10.26
C TYR A 111 6.27 -0.78 9.97
N LEU A 112 7.09 -0.72 10.99
CA LEU A 112 8.53 -0.92 10.93
C LEU A 112 8.93 -2.06 11.84
N THR A 113 10.09 -2.66 11.55
CA THR A 113 10.74 -3.57 12.50
C THR A 113 11.28 -2.77 13.70
N GLN A 114 11.42 -3.42 14.85
CA GLN A 114 11.95 -2.77 16.06
C GLN A 114 13.32 -2.13 15.81
N GLU A 115 14.19 -2.79 15.05
CA GLU A 115 15.51 -2.25 14.70
C GLU A 115 15.45 -0.93 13.92
N ASN A 116 14.41 -0.73 13.12
CA ASN A 116 14.21 0.52 12.38
C ASN A 116 13.57 1.63 13.25
N ILE A 117 12.88 1.27 14.32
CA ILE A 117 12.28 2.22 15.27
C ILE A 117 13.35 2.77 16.22
N ASP A 118 14.31 1.94 16.62
CA ASP A 118 15.34 2.28 17.61
C ASP A 118 16.51 3.12 17.04
N ARG A 119 16.48 3.41 15.76
CA ARG A 119 17.47 4.23 15.05
C ARG A 119 17.06 5.68 14.94
#